data_90665569fe09577315b2d519a9c02bd1
#
_entry.id   90665569fe09577315b2d519a9c02bd1
#
_cell.length_a   1.000
_cell.length_b   1.000
_cell.length_c   1.000
_cell.angle_alpha   90.00
_cell.angle_beta   90.00
_cell.angle_gamma   90.00
#
_symmetry.space_group_name_H-M   'P 1'
#
loop_
_entity.id
_entity.type
_entity.pdbx_description
1 polymer ?
#
loop_
_entity_poly.entity_id
_entity_poly.type
_entity_poly.pdbx_seq_one_letter_code
_entity_poly.pdbx_strand_id
1 'polypeptide(L)'
;MATKKIFISAGETSGDIHGSNLIREIHKKNPSIKIYGLGRNRMVDAGLNCIHDMSSRSVMWMHTLEKIPGLWNVFKDCTRFFDEEKPALVILIDYVGFNLYLAKAAKRRNIPVMYYISPQLWAHGPWRVKKIRKLVDRMVVIYPFEEAFYASEGVSVKYVGHPLFDELNTRNIDEILVKKMRGGEGKTIVSLLPGSRKQEISRLLP
;
A
#
# COMPACT_ATOMS: atom_id res chain seq x y z
N MET A 1 19.36 6.69 -22.70
CA MET A 1 18.10 7.19 -22.10
C MET A 1 18.28 7.26 -20.58
N ALA A 2 17.87 8.36 -19.94
CA ALA A 2 17.99 8.48 -18.48
C ALA A 2 17.12 7.40 -17.79
N THR A 3 17.68 6.73 -16.79
CA THR A 3 16.99 5.70 -16.02
C THR A 3 15.80 6.33 -15.29
N LYS A 4 14.57 5.88 -15.58
CA LYS A 4 13.38 6.39 -14.89
C LYS A 4 13.38 5.95 -13.44
N LYS A 5 13.09 6.89 -12.53
CA LYS A 5 12.96 6.66 -11.10
C LYS A 5 11.50 6.76 -10.70
N ILE A 6 11.03 5.85 -9.85
CA ILE A 6 9.69 5.86 -9.26
C ILE A 6 9.85 5.87 -7.74
N PHE A 7 9.03 6.67 -7.07
CA PHE A 7 8.95 6.65 -5.60
C PHE A 7 7.68 5.90 -5.17
N ILE A 8 7.80 4.97 -4.22
CA ILE A 8 6.66 4.25 -3.65
C ILE A 8 6.64 4.44 -2.13
N SER A 9 5.47 4.71 -1.57
CA SER A 9 5.27 4.81 -0.12
C SER A 9 4.20 3.85 0.35
N ALA A 10 4.58 2.93 1.27
CA ALA A 10 3.69 2.02 1.97
C ALA A 10 4.02 2.04 3.47
N GLY A 11 3.03 2.33 4.31
CA GLY A 11 3.24 2.46 5.76
C GLY A 11 2.87 1.22 6.58
N GLU A 12 1.98 0.37 6.07
CA GLU A 12 1.43 -0.78 6.79
C GLU A 12 1.91 -2.12 6.23
N THR A 13 1.69 -3.19 7.00
CA THR A 13 2.09 -4.55 6.58
C THR A 13 1.36 -5.01 5.30
N SER A 14 0.07 -4.68 5.16
CA SER A 14 -0.68 -4.94 3.94
C SER A 14 -0.12 -4.16 2.75
N GLY A 15 0.21 -2.88 2.97
CA GLY A 15 0.85 -2.04 1.96
C GLY A 15 2.20 -2.58 1.50
N ASP A 16 3.00 -3.17 2.41
CA ASP A 16 4.28 -3.81 2.08
C ASP A 16 4.10 -5.03 1.16
N ILE A 17 3.07 -5.84 1.40
CA ILE A 17 2.73 -6.97 0.52
C ILE A 17 2.34 -6.47 -0.87
N HIS A 18 1.40 -5.52 -0.94
CA HIS A 18 0.93 -4.99 -2.22
C HIS A 18 2.02 -4.21 -2.96
N GLY A 19 2.83 -3.45 -2.24
CA GLY A 19 3.99 -2.74 -2.79
C GLY A 19 5.04 -3.69 -3.35
N SER A 20 5.34 -4.78 -2.65
CA SER A 20 6.30 -5.78 -3.13
C SER A 20 5.84 -6.46 -4.42
N ASN A 21 4.55 -6.80 -4.52
CA ASN A 21 3.99 -7.39 -5.73
C ASN A 21 4.03 -6.41 -6.90
N LEU A 22 3.66 -5.14 -6.65
CA LEU A 22 3.74 -4.09 -7.66
C LEU A 22 5.17 -3.87 -8.17
N ILE A 23 6.17 -3.85 -7.27
CA ILE A 23 7.59 -3.71 -7.63
C ILE A 23 8.04 -4.85 -8.54
N ARG A 24 7.71 -6.10 -8.18
CA ARG A 24 8.06 -7.27 -9.01
C ARG A 24 7.46 -7.17 -10.41
N GLU A 25 6.20 -6.79 -10.53
CA GLU A 25 5.54 -6.64 -11.82
C GLU A 25 6.10 -5.47 -12.66
N ILE A 26 6.49 -4.37 -12.02
CA ILE A 26 7.19 -3.27 -12.71
C ILE A 26 8.53 -3.76 -13.24
N HIS A 27 9.32 -4.47 -12.44
CA HIS A 27 10.63 -4.98 -12.86
C HIS A 27 10.54 -6.06 -13.95
N LYS A 28 9.50 -6.93 -13.91
CA LYS A 28 9.25 -7.88 -15.02
C LYS A 28 9.01 -7.17 -16.35
N LYS A 29 8.28 -6.05 -16.32
CA LYS A 29 7.98 -5.27 -17.54
C LYS A 29 9.13 -4.37 -17.97
N ASN A 30 9.86 -3.80 -17.05
CA ASN A 30 11.01 -2.94 -17.32
C ASN A 30 12.04 -2.97 -16.18
N PRO A 31 13.05 -3.84 -16.28
CA PRO A 31 14.10 -3.97 -15.25
C PRO A 31 14.95 -2.72 -15.04
N SER A 32 14.96 -1.77 -15.99
CA SER A 32 15.76 -0.55 -15.89
C SER A 32 15.17 0.51 -14.97
N ILE A 33 13.91 0.36 -14.54
CA ILE A 33 13.27 1.31 -13.62
C ILE A 33 13.87 1.13 -12.23
N LYS A 34 14.38 2.23 -11.66
CA LYS A 34 14.83 2.26 -10.27
C LYS A 34 13.68 2.69 -9.35
N ILE A 35 13.42 1.90 -8.31
CA ILE A 35 12.33 2.13 -7.37
C ILE A 35 12.92 2.52 -6.02
N TYR A 36 12.49 3.66 -5.51
CA TYR A 36 12.88 4.23 -4.22
C TYR A 36 11.67 4.47 -3.35
N GLY A 37 11.84 4.59 -2.05
CA GLY A 37 10.73 5.01 -1.21
C GLY A 37 10.72 4.48 0.20
N LEU A 38 9.50 4.35 0.73
CA LEU A 38 9.23 3.87 2.07
C LEU A 38 8.51 2.52 1.98
N GLY A 39 9.03 1.54 2.66
CA GLY A 39 8.48 0.20 2.70
C GLY A 39 9.15 -0.63 3.79
N ARG A 40 8.82 -1.89 3.82
CA ARG A 40 9.38 -2.86 4.77
C ARG A 40 10.12 -3.97 4.01
N ASN A 41 10.49 -5.00 4.72
CA ASN A 41 11.35 -6.08 4.21
C ASN A 41 10.89 -6.67 2.88
N ARG A 42 9.59 -6.91 2.69
CA ARG A 42 9.07 -7.51 1.44
C ARG A 42 9.28 -6.61 0.22
N MET A 43 9.11 -5.30 0.39
CA MET A 43 9.38 -4.34 -0.69
C MET A 43 10.87 -4.23 -0.96
N VAL A 44 11.72 -4.26 0.07
CA VAL A 44 13.20 -4.27 -0.08
C VAL A 44 13.63 -5.53 -0.83
N ASP A 45 13.14 -6.70 -0.44
CA ASP A 45 13.42 -7.97 -1.11
C ASP A 45 12.94 -7.99 -2.58
N ALA A 46 11.91 -7.19 -2.90
CA ALA A 46 11.40 -7.01 -4.25
C ALA A 46 12.20 -5.99 -5.09
N GLY A 47 13.18 -5.29 -4.50
CA GLY A 47 14.03 -4.32 -5.18
C GLY A 47 13.75 -2.84 -4.87
N LEU A 48 13.09 -2.54 -3.74
CA LEU A 48 12.97 -1.16 -3.26
C LEU A 48 14.31 -0.67 -2.71
N ASN A 49 14.79 0.46 -3.23
CA ASN A 49 15.84 1.23 -2.58
C ASN A 49 15.22 2.06 -1.45
N CYS A 50 15.30 1.55 -0.22
CA CYS A 50 14.65 2.17 0.92
C CYS A 50 15.35 3.49 1.29
N ILE A 51 14.59 4.59 1.36
CA ILE A 51 15.11 5.91 1.75
C ILE A 51 15.18 6.01 3.27
N HIS A 52 14.22 5.38 3.96
CA HIS A 52 14.17 5.34 5.41
C HIS A 52 13.58 4.00 5.86
N ASP A 53 14.27 3.33 6.76
CA ASP A 53 13.81 2.02 7.27
C ASP A 53 12.58 2.18 8.16
N MET A 54 11.45 1.69 7.65
CA MET A 54 10.16 1.68 8.34
C MET A 54 9.96 0.43 9.21
N SER A 55 10.96 -0.45 9.32
CA SER A 55 10.86 -1.68 10.10
C SER A 55 10.99 -1.46 11.62
N SER A 56 11.55 -0.33 12.06
CA SER A 56 11.70 -0.01 13.47
C SER A 56 10.32 0.15 14.15
N ARG A 57 10.17 -0.45 15.34
CA ARG A 57 8.92 -0.46 16.14
C ARG A 57 8.34 0.92 16.43
N SER A 58 9.15 1.97 16.39
CA SER A 58 8.77 3.34 16.70
C SER A 58 7.85 3.99 15.68
N VAL A 59 7.79 3.48 14.44
CA VAL A 59 6.98 4.06 13.36
C VAL A 59 5.62 3.35 13.23
N MET A 60 5.48 2.16 13.79
CA MET A 60 4.34 1.25 13.55
C MET A 60 3.05 1.57 14.33
N TRP A 61 3.09 2.48 15.31
CA TRP A 61 1.98 2.71 16.26
C TRP A 61 1.27 4.07 16.10
N MET A 62 1.34 4.70 14.96
CA MET A 62 1.06 6.12 14.85
C MET A 62 -0.18 6.48 14.07
N HIS A 63 -1.31 6.30 14.74
CA HIS A 63 -2.59 6.87 14.30
C HIS A 63 -2.70 8.40 14.52
N THR A 64 -1.72 9.04 15.16
CA THR A 64 -1.75 10.47 15.46
C THR A 64 -0.45 11.14 15.05
N LEU A 65 -0.52 11.96 14.01
CA LEU A 65 0.56 12.74 13.40
C LEU A 65 1.28 13.73 14.36
N GLU A 66 0.68 14.04 15.49
CA GLU A 66 1.12 15.16 16.34
C GLU A 66 2.24 14.82 17.34
N LYS A 67 2.62 13.55 17.48
CA LYS A 67 3.56 13.14 18.56
C LYS A 67 4.91 12.61 18.10
N ILE A 68 5.36 12.86 16.83
CA ILE A 68 6.48 12.09 16.32
C ILE A 68 7.53 12.93 15.60
N PRO A 69 8.60 13.29 16.29
CA PRO A 69 9.80 13.88 15.67
C PRO A 69 10.36 13.02 14.52
N GLY A 70 10.28 11.69 14.65
CA GLY A 70 10.74 10.75 13.64
C GLY A 70 10.02 10.85 12.30
N LEU A 71 8.70 11.03 12.28
CA LEU A 71 7.94 11.11 11.03
C LEU A 71 8.24 12.37 10.22
N TRP A 72 8.56 13.45 10.91
CA TRP A 72 8.99 14.69 10.26
C TRP A 72 10.34 14.53 9.56
N ASN A 73 11.27 13.78 10.13
CA ASN A 73 12.55 13.48 9.48
C ASN A 73 12.34 12.60 8.25
N VAL A 74 11.51 11.56 8.34
CA VAL A 74 11.10 10.74 7.18
C VAL A 74 10.52 11.63 6.07
N PHE A 75 9.61 12.54 6.42
CA PHE A 75 9.03 13.46 5.45
C PHE A 75 10.09 14.37 4.80
N LYS A 76 11.03 14.90 5.59
CA LYS A 76 12.16 15.70 5.06
C LYS A 76 13.02 14.90 4.10
N ASP A 77 13.35 13.66 4.43
CA ASP A 77 14.18 12.81 3.58
C ASP A 77 13.46 12.50 2.26
N CYS A 78 12.16 12.21 2.30
CA CYS A 78 11.35 12.04 1.09
C CYS A 78 11.29 13.30 0.23
N THR A 79 11.11 14.47 0.85
CA THR A 79 11.05 15.73 0.09
C THR A 79 12.39 16.13 -0.49
N ARG A 80 13.50 15.86 0.20
CA ARG A 80 14.85 16.01 -0.32
C ARG A 80 15.05 15.11 -1.54
N PHE A 81 14.67 13.84 -1.44
CA PHE A 81 14.71 12.92 -2.58
C PHE A 81 13.92 13.44 -3.79
N PHE A 82 12.73 14.04 -3.56
CA PHE A 82 11.95 14.63 -4.65
C PHE A 82 12.67 15.80 -5.34
N ASP A 83 13.41 16.60 -4.59
CA ASP A 83 14.17 17.74 -5.12
C ASP A 83 15.38 17.28 -5.92
N GLU A 84 16.14 16.33 -5.38
CA GLU A 84 17.40 15.85 -5.96
C GLU A 84 17.17 14.90 -7.13
N GLU A 85 16.27 13.93 -6.98
CA GLU A 85 16.13 12.81 -7.89
C GLU A 85 14.98 12.96 -8.88
N LYS A 86 14.04 13.86 -8.63
CA LYS A 86 12.87 14.21 -9.49
C LYS A 86 12.19 12.95 -10.06
N PRO A 87 11.62 12.07 -9.23
CA PRO A 87 11.03 10.85 -9.71
C PRO A 87 9.93 11.12 -10.74
N ALA A 88 9.83 10.26 -11.75
CA ALA A 88 8.83 10.39 -12.81
C ALA A 88 7.39 10.14 -12.31
N LEU A 89 7.25 9.47 -11.15
CA LEU A 89 5.96 9.12 -10.55
C LEU A 89 6.15 8.87 -9.05
N VAL A 90 5.18 9.34 -8.26
CA VAL A 90 5.00 8.97 -6.85
C VAL A 90 3.79 8.05 -6.74
N ILE A 91 3.98 6.85 -6.20
CA ILE A 91 2.93 5.87 -5.93
C ILE A 91 2.72 5.79 -4.42
N LEU A 92 1.50 6.01 -4.00
CA LEU A 92 1.08 5.98 -2.59
C LEU A 92 0.20 4.77 -2.36
N ILE A 93 0.52 3.98 -1.33
CA ILE A 93 -0.23 2.76 -0.99
C ILE A 93 -0.78 2.93 0.42
N ASP A 94 -2.11 2.85 0.57
CA ASP A 94 -2.79 2.95 1.87
C ASP A 94 -2.31 4.15 2.72
N TYR A 95 -2.32 4.08 4.05
CA TYR A 95 -1.74 5.04 5.00
C TYR A 95 -2.04 6.52 4.69
N VAL A 96 -3.31 6.84 4.57
CA VAL A 96 -3.83 8.11 4.03
C VAL A 96 -3.28 9.36 4.75
N GLY A 97 -3.07 9.27 6.06
CA GLY A 97 -2.62 10.40 6.87
C GLY A 97 -1.30 10.99 6.35
N PHE A 98 -0.26 10.18 6.33
CA PHE A 98 1.08 10.60 5.90
C PHE A 98 1.17 10.77 4.38
N ASN A 99 0.57 9.85 3.63
CA ASN A 99 0.64 9.82 2.17
C ASN A 99 0.02 11.09 1.53
N LEU A 100 -0.97 11.72 2.14
CA LEU A 100 -1.48 13.01 1.65
C LEU A 100 -0.48 14.17 1.79
N TYR A 101 0.42 14.13 2.78
CA TYR A 101 1.50 15.12 2.87
C TYR A 101 2.55 14.89 1.77
N LEU A 102 2.89 13.62 1.48
CA LEU A 102 3.77 13.28 0.36
C LEU A 102 3.15 13.66 -0.99
N ALA A 103 1.84 13.40 -1.18
CA ALA A 103 1.12 13.83 -2.38
C ALA A 103 1.22 15.34 -2.59
N LYS A 104 0.97 16.12 -1.53
CA LYS A 104 1.09 17.58 -1.58
C LYS A 104 2.51 18.04 -1.92
N ALA A 105 3.51 17.38 -1.34
CA ALA A 105 4.92 17.69 -1.62
C ALA A 105 5.31 17.37 -3.07
N ALA A 106 4.85 16.24 -3.60
CA ALA A 106 5.06 15.84 -5.00
C ALA A 106 4.37 16.81 -5.98
N LYS A 107 3.11 17.16 -5.73
CA LYS A 107 2.36 18.11 -6.59
C LYS A 107 2.99 19.50 -6.63
N ARG A 108 3.57 20.00 -5.54
CA ARG A 108 4.31 21.27 -5.52
C ARG A 108 5.54 21.25 -6.42
N ARG A 109 6.03 20.07 -6.79
CA ARG A 109 7.20 19.82 -7.64
C ARG A 109 6.82 19.34 -9.03
N ASN A 110 5.52 19.42 -9.38
CA ASN A 110 4.94 18.91 -10.64
C ASN A 110 5.25 17.43 -10.88
N ILE A 111 5.41 16.63 -9.82
CA ILE A 111 5.58 15.19 -9.92
C ILE A 111 4.19 14.54 -9.94
N PRO A 112 3.88 13.70 -10.94
CA PRO A 112 2.62 12.95 -10.99
C PRO A 112 2.45 12.04 -9.78
N VAL A 113 1.20 11.94 -9.29
CA VAL A 113 0.84 11.13 -8.12
C VAL A 113 -0.19 10.09 -8.50
N MET A 114 0.11 8.82 -8.24
CA MET A 114 -0.83 7.71 -8.30
C MET A 114 -1.13 7.23 -6.88
N TYR A 115 -2.40 6.98 -6.59
CA TYR A 115 -2.79 6.29 -5.37
C TYR A 115 -3.19 4.85 -5.73
N TYR A 116 -2.40 3.89 -5.29
CA TYR A 116 -2.64 2.45 -5.52
C TYR A 116 -3.21 1.84 -4.25
N ILE A 117 -4.40 1.25 -4.37
CA ILE A 117 -5.26 0.84 -3.26
C ILE A 117 -5.76 2.06 -2.48
N SER A 118 -6.95 2.50 -2.85
CA SER A 118 -7.58 3.69 -2.31
C SER A 118 -7.78 3.61 -0.80
N PRO A 119 -7.65 4.73 -0.09
CA PRO A 119 -8.10 4.77 1.29
C PRO A 119 -9.63 4.64 1.33
N GLN A 120 -10.15 3.91 2.32
CA GLN A 120 -11.59 3.66 2.49
C GLN A 120 -12.35 4.92 2.92
N LEU A 121 -12.28 5.99 2.13
CA LEU A 121 -12.92 7.28 2.46
C LEU A 121 -14.45 7.19 2.40
N TRP A 122 -14.98 6.27 1.63
CA TRP A 122 -16.42 5.98 1.60
C TRP A 122 -16.95 5.55 2.97
N ALA A 123 -16.14 4.88 3.79
CA ALA A 123 -16.50 4.48 5.15
C ALA A 123 -16.17 5.54 6.20
N HIS A 124 -15.01 6.22 6.05
CA HIS A 124 -14.45 7.07 7.11
C HIS A 124 -13.96 8.42 6.58
N GLY A 125 -14.87 9.27 6.15
CA GLY A 125 -14.58 10.67 5.83
C GLY A 125 -14.64 11.05 4.36
N PRO A 126 -15.82 10.94 3.73
CA PRO A 126 -16.02 11.27 2.32
C PRO A 126 -15.60 12.70 1.97
N TRP A 127 -15.65 13.65 2.92
CA TRP A 127 -15.16 15.03 2.70
C TRP A 127 -13.68 15.12 2.31
N ARG A 128 -12.87 14.09 2.61
CA ARG A 128 -11.44 14.02 2.24
C ARG A 128 -11.23 13.77 0.75
N VAL A 129 -12.24 13.30 0.02
CA VAL A 129 -12.16 13.06 -1.43
C VAL A 129 -11.81 14.35 -2.17
N LYS A 130 -12.29 15.51 -1.70
CA LYS A 130 -11.91 16.82 -2.26
C LYS A 130 -10.40 17.08 -2.23
N LYS A 131 -9.69 16.57 -1.21
CA LYS A 131 -8.22 16.66 -1.15
C LYS A 131 -7.57 15.66 -2.12
N ILE A 132 -8.09 14.44 -2.20
CA ILE A 132 -7.62 13.42 -3.14
C ILE A 132 -7.70 13.96 -4.56
N ARG A 133 -8.86 14.50 -4.97
CA ARG A 133 -9.06 15.05 -6.31
C ARG A 133 -8.02 16.11 -6.71
N LYS A 134 -7.54 16.90 -5.74
CA LYS A 134 -6.53 17.95 -5.98
C LYS A 134 -5.10 17.43 -6.01
N LEU A 135 -4.82 16.31 -5.35
CA LEU A 135 -3.47 15.85 -5.07
C LEU A 135 -3.09 14.58 -5.83
N VAL A 136 -4.07 13.85 -6.35
CA VAL A 136 -3.87 12.55 -7.00
C VAL A 136 -4.29 12.64 -8.46
N ASP A 137 -3.38 12.29 -9.36
CA ASP A 137 -3.64 12.32 -10.80
C ASP A 137 -4.34 11.04 -11.28
N ARG A 138 -4.06 9.92 -10.62
CA ARG A 138 -4.69 8.62 -10.91
C ARG A 138 -4.95 7.85 -9.63
N MET A 139 -6.18 7.43 -9.44
CA MET A 139 -6.58 6.51 -8.39
C MET A 139 -6.73 5.10 -8.95
N VAL A 140 -6.19 4.10 -8.25
CA VAL A 140 -6.38 2.69 -8.57
C VAL A 140 -7.08 2.01 -7.40
N VAL A 141 -8.25 1.45 -7.67
CA VAL A 141 -9.15 0.87 -6.66
C VAL A 141 -9.26 -0.64 -6.82
N ILE A 142 -9.56 -1.31 -5.71
CA ILE A 142 -9.61 -2.77 -5.63
C ILE A 142 -11.03 -3.33 -5.44
N TYR A 143 -12.00 -2.47 -5.13
CA TYR A 143 -13.41 -2.85 -5.06
C TYR A 143 -14.21 -2.18 -6.19
N PRO A 144 -15.14 -2.93 -6.84
CA PRO A 144 -15.90 -2.39 -7.98
C PRO A 144 -16.69 -1.11 -7.65
N PHE A 145 -17.30 -1.04 -6.47
CA PHE A 145 -18.11 0.11 -6.06
C PHE A 145 -17.29 1.39 -5.82
N GLU A 146 -16.00 1.26 -5.53
CA GLU A 146 -15.11 2.42 -5.33
C GLU A 146 -14.91 3.21 -6.61
N GLU A 147 -14.96 2.53 -7.77
CA GLU A 147 -14.82 3.21 -9.06
C GLU A 147 -15.96 4.22 -9.25
N ALA A 148 -17.20 3.81 -9.03
CA ALA A 148 -18.36 4.71 -9.10
C ALA A 148 -18.28 5.84 -8.05
N PHE A 149 -17.89 5.50 -6.82
CA PHE A 149 -17.74 6.47 -5.73
C PHE A 149 -16.72 7.56 -6.04
N TYR A 150 -15.51 7.20 -6.47
CA TYR A 150 -14.47 8.19 -6.77
C TYR A 150 -14.75 8.94 -8.08
N ALA A 151 -15.32 8.28 -9.08
CA ALA A 151 -15.69 8.92 -10.34
C ALA A 151 -16.77 10.00 -10.13
N SER A 152 -17.78 9.76 -9.29
CA SER A 152 -18.83 10.74 -8.96
C SER A 152 -18.26 12.00 -8.28
N GLU A 153 -17.14 11.87 -7.62
CA GLU A 153 -16.42 12.98 -6.97
C GLU A 153 -15.40 13.66 -7.92
N GLY A 154 -15.33 13.25 -9.18
CA GLY A 154 -14.45 13.81 -10.20
C GLY A 154 -12.99 13.42 -10.04
N VAL A 155 -12.70 12.26 -9.44
CA VAL A 155 -11.37 11.67 -9.35
C VAL A 155 -11.13 10.74 -10.53
N SER A 156 -9.97 10.86 -11.20
CA SER A 156 -9.56 9.90 -12.24
C SER A 156 -9.25 8.55 -11.60
N VAL A 157 -10.14 7.59 -11.77
CA VAL A 157 -10.09 6.29 -11.08
C VAL A 157 -10.11 5.13 -12.08
N LYS A 158 -9.52 3.99 -11.67
CA LYS A 158 -9.61 2.72 -12.40
C LYS A 158 -9.71 1.56 -11.42
N TYR A 159 -10.70 0.71 -11.60
CA TYR A 159 -10.79 -0.58 -10.94
C TYR A 159 -9.85 -1.60 -11.61
N VAL A 160 -9.11 -2.37 -10.79
CA VAL A 160 -8.12 -3.36 -11.28
C VAL A 160 -8.29 -4.75 -10.66
N GLY A 161 -9.28 -4.94 -9.81
CA GLY A 161 -9.44 -6.17 -9.03
C GLY A 161 -8.67 -6.15 -7.71
N HIS A 162 -8.97 -7.11 -6.85
CA HIS A 162 -8.35 -7.20 -5.53
C HIS A 162 -7.05 -8.03 -5.59
N PRO A 163 -5.89 -7.48 -5.19
CA PRO A 163 -4.58 -8.16 -5.32
C PRO A 163 -4.47 -9.48 -4.55
N LEU A 164 -5.35 -9.71 -3.57
CA LEU A 164 -5.40 -10.96 -2.83
C LEU A 164 -5.72 -12.16 -3.74
N PHE A 165 -6.50 -11.95 -4.80
CA PHE A 165 -6.79 -13.02 -5.76
C PHE A 165 -5.54 -13.48 -6.51
N ASP A 166 -4.65 -12.54 -6.86
CA ASP A 166 -3.38 -12.86 -7.51
C ASP A 166 -2.50 -13.67 -6.55
N GLU A 167 -2.46 -13.29 -5.28
CA GLU A 167 -1.70 -14.01 -4.26
C GLU A 167 -2.27 -15.43 -4.01
N LEU A 168 -3.58 -15.57 -3.95
CA LEU A 168 -4.23 -16.88 -3.77
C LEU A 168 -4.00 -17.79 -4.96
N ASN A 169 -4.08 -17.26 -6.18
CA ASN A 169 -3.87 -18.02 -7.40
C ASN A 169 -2.42 -18.51 -7.59
N THR A 170 -1.46 -17.84 -6.95
CA THR A 170 -0.04 -18.23 -7.02
C THR A 170 0.39 -19.14 -5.87
N ARG A 171 -0.46 -19.35 -4.86
CA ARG A 171 -0.14 -20.24 -3.74
C ARG A 171 -0.31 -21.70 -4.14
N ASN A 172 0.73 -22.49 -3.92
CA ASN A 172 0.60 -23.95 -3.93
C ASN A 172 -0.25 -24.38 -2.71
N ILE A 173 -1.41 -24.94 -2.99
CA ILE A 173 -2.27 -25.52 -1.96
C ILE A 173 -1.71 -26.90 -1.61
N ASP A 174 -1.45 -27.14 -0.32
CA ASP A 174 -1.10 -28.47 0.17
C ASP A 174 -2.36 -29.37 0.13
N GLU A 175 -2.48 -30.12 -0.96
CA GLU A 175 -3.61 -31.02 -1.18
C GLU A 175 -3.71 -32.11 -0.11
N ILE A 176 -2.58 -32.55 0.47
CA ILE A 176 -2.55 -33.55 1.55
C ILE A 176 -3.21 -32.96 2.80
N LEU A 177 -2.82 -31.71 3.14
CA LEU A 177 -3.42 -31.01 4.27
C LEU A 177 -4.92 -30.77 4.04
N VAL A 178 -5.31 -30.36 2.83
CA VAL A 178 -6.72 -30.15 2.46
C VAL A 178 -7.52 -31.46 2.61
N LYS A 179 -7.00 -32.59 2.11
CA LYS A 179 -7.63 -33.90 2.27
C LYS A 179 -7.76 -34.30 3.74
N LYS A 180 -6.70 -34.07 4.53
CA LYS A 180 -6.71 -34.35 5.97
C LYS A 180 -7.74 -33.47 6.70
N MET A 181 -7.85 -32.20 6.35
CA MET A 181 -8.80 -31.25 6.95
C MET A 181 -10.24 -31.54 6.55
N ARG A 182 -10.51 -31.98 5.32
CA ARG A 182 -11.87 -32.32 4.86
C ARG A 182 -12.52 -33.48 5.64
N GLY A 183 -11.71 -34.26 6.38
CA GLY A 183 -12.21 -35.35 7.24
C GLY A 183 -12.99 -36.43 6.48
N GLY A 184 -13.35 -37.52 7.13
CA GLY A 184 -14.26 -38.52 6.56
C GLY A 184 -15.70 -37.99 6.46
N GLU A 185 -16.52 -38.68 5.69
CA GLU A 185 -17.95 -38.38 5.54
C GLU A 185 -18.63 -38.08 6.87
N GLY A 186 -19.46 -37.05 6.93
CA GLY A 186 -20.25 -36.66 8.10
C GLY A 186 -19.56 -35.74 9.12
N LYS A 187 -18.32 -35.27 8.90
CA LYS A 187 -17.67 -34.33 9.82
C LYS A 187 -17.90 -32.87 9.39
N THR A 188 -18.32 -32.04 10.33
CA THR A 188 -18.42 -30.59 10.15
C THR A 188 -17.07 -29.95 10.48
N ILE A 189 -16.55 -29.15 9.57
CA ILE A 189 -15.31 -28.36 9.79
C ILE A 189 -15.71 -26.98 10.27
N VAL A 190 -15.20 -26.56 11.43
CA VAL A 190 -15.37 -25.22 11.96
C VAL A 190 -14.00 -24.52 11.94
N SER A 191 -13.88 -23.47 11.16
CA SER A 191 -12.67 -22.65 11.09
C SER A 191 -12.78 -21.44 12.02
N LEU A 192 -11.80 -21.27 12.90
CA LEU A 192 -11.67 -20.09 13.76
C LEU A 192 -10.73 -19.08 13.09
N LEU A 193 -11.21 -17.86 12.87
CA LEU A 193 -10.47 -16.77 12.24
C LEU A 193 -10.31 -15.61 13.24
N PRO A 194 -9.42 -15.72 14.24
CA PRO A 194 -9.30 -14.76 15.35
C PRO A 194 -8.63 -13.44 14.95
N GLY A 195 -8.25 -13.30 13.70
CA GLY A 195 -7.51 -12.14 13.21
C GLY A 195 -6.02 -12.40 13.01
N SER A 196 -5.32 -11.43 12.44
CA SER A 196 -3.88 -11.53 12.11
C SER A 196 -2.98 -10.78 13.09
N ARG A 197 -3.54 -9.92 13.93
CA ARG A 197 -2.77 -9.09 14.87
C ARG A 197 -2.76 -9.72 16.27
N LYS A 198 -1.58 -9.69 16.93
CA LYS A 198 -1.43 -10.22 18.28
C LYS A 198 -2.49 -9.70 19.27
N GLN A 199 -2.89 -8.43 19.14
CA GLN A 199 -3.93 -7.83 19.98
C GLN A 199 -5.33 -8.37 19.70
N GLU A 200 -5.64 -8.67 18.44
CA GLU A 200 -6.92 -9.28 18.05
C GLU A 200 -6.98 -10.69 18.62
N ILE A 201 -5.93 -11.47 18.39
CA ILE A 201 -5.83 -12.85 18.89
C ILE A 201 -5.96 -12.89 20.42
N SER A 202 -5.24 -12.05 21.15
CA SER A 202 -5.26 -12.04 22.61
C SER A 202 -6.57 -11.56 23.23
N ARG A 203 -7.43 -10.88 22.45
CA ARG A 203 -8.74 -10.40 22.90
C ARG A 203 -9.88 -11.32 22.51
N LEU A 204 -9.74 -12.07 21.42
CA LEU A 204 -10.79 -12.89 20.84
C LEU A 204 -10.64 -14.38 21.16
N LEU A 205 -9.44 -14.83 21.45
CA LEU A 205 -9.19 -16.17 21.96
C LEU A 205 -9.02 -16.10 23.48
N PRO A 206 -9.78 -16.94 24.24
CA PRO A 206 -9.67 -17.05 25.69
C PRO A 206 -8.32 -17.58 26.12
#